data_fb090d1b188f0aa0660fb60c228cc2f1
#
_entry.id   fb090d1b188f0aa0660fb60c228cc2f1
#
_cell.length_a   1.000
_cell.length_b   1.000
_cell.length_c   1.000
_cell.angle_alpha   90.00
_cell.angle_beta   90.00
_cell.angle_gamma   90.00
#
_symmetry.space_group_name_H-M   'P 1'
#
loop_
_entity.id
_entity.type
_entity.pdbx_description
1 polymer ?
#
loop_
_entity_poly.entity_id
_entity_poly.type
_entity_poly.pdbx_seq_one_letter_code
_entity_poly.pdbx_strand_id
1 'polypeptide(L)'
;MKLTRNCLGNISKMLDFYSQFNPSPLSIKQFIDFGLSACERKSFIFLRKELPVRLANIMKEIHLLPENLLKMPSVGIVNNLYATSFEEILHFEKVDVNETTLDKFCQALIKIRNRHTDVVQTMAQGVLELKESHDVDVQTENSIQYFLDRFFMSRISIRMLINQHTLLFGGQLNGHSRHVGCIDPSCDVIGVIKDAYENARFLCDQYYLASPELKVKQHNELERSSEIRIIYVPSHLYHMLFELFKNSMRAVMEHHGTDSDNYPPLEVLLVRGKEDICVKISDRGGGIPRSQTDHLFKYMYSTAPQPSKSDAHTVPLAGYGYGLPLSRLYARYLHGDIVLLSCEGYGTDAIIYLKALSTEANELLPIFNKSSSKFYRTPVPTADWSSQCGGGMATRQLSMSHAQGHRLPHGMEITHL
;
A
#
# COMPACT_ATOMS: atom_id res chain seq x y z
N MET A 1 -4.11 -29.08 13.25
CA MET A 1 -5.41 -29.63 12.84
C MET A 1 -5.28 -30.12 11.40
N LYS A 2 -5.39 -31.45 11.16
CA LYS A 2 -5.31 -32.00 9.80
C LYS A 2 -6.62 -31.69 9.09
N LEU A 3 -6.61 -30.76 8.12
CA LEU A 3 -7.73 -30.54 7.20
C LEU A 3 -8.01 -31.85 6.46
N THR A 4 -9.22 -32.37 6.55
CA THR A 4 -9.59 -33.57 5.82
C THR A 4 -9.63 -33.27 4.33
N ARG A 5 -9.26 -34.23 3.46
CA ARG A 5 -9.24 -34.07 1.98
C ARG A 5 -10.54 -33.50 1.40
N ASN A 6 -11.68 -33.77 2.03
CA ASN A 6 -13.00 -33.25 1.60
C ASN A 6 -13.15 -31.73 1.87
N CYS A 7 -12.61 -31.19 2.96
CA CYS A 7 -12.61 -29.76 3.24
C CYS A 7 -11.73 -29.01 2.24
N LEU A 8 -10.53 -29.51 1.93
CA LEU A 8 -9.63 -28.92 0.96
C LEU A 8 -10.25 -28.83 -0.45
N GLY A 9 -10.98 -29.86 -0.89
CA GLY A 9 -11.69 -29.84 -2.18
C GLY A 9 -12.83 -28.80 -2.24
N ASN A 10 -13.46 -28.49 -1.11
CA ASN A 10 -14.50 -27.46 -1.04
C ASN A 10 -13.89 -26.05 -1.03
N ILE A 11 -12.82 -25.83 -0.26
CA ILE A 11 -12.12 -24.54 -0.19
C ILE A 11 -11.56 -24.16 -1.57
N SER A 12 -10.95 -25.08 -2.31
CA SER A 12 -10.44 -24.82 -3.65
C SER A 12 -11.54 -24.39 -4.61
N LYS A 13 -12.71 -25.03 -4.58
CA LYS A 13 -13.87 -24.64 -5.42
C LYS A 13 -14.39 -23.25 -5.05
N MET A 14 -14.47 -22.95 -3.75
CA MET A 14 -14.91 -21.64 -3.28
C MET A 14 -13.90 -20.55 -3.64
N LEU A 15 -12.59 -20.83 -3.55
CA LEU A 15 -11.54 -19.94 -4.00
C LEU A 15 -11.67 -19.64 -5.51
N ASP A 16 -11.88 -20.67 -6.33
CA ASP A 16 -12.10 -20.51 -7.77
C ASP A 16 -13.37 -19.71 -8.08
N PHE A 17 -14.43 -19.89 -7.30
CA PHE A 17 -15.67 -19.14 -7.45
C PHE A 17 -15.49 -17.66 -7.10
N TYR A 18 -14.97 -17.35 -5.88
CA TYR A 18 -14.86 -15.96 -5.42
C TYR A 18 -13.80 -15.16 -6.19
N SER A 19 -12.74 -15.80 -6.70
CA SER A 19 -11.71 -15.12 -7.49
C SER A 19 -12.17 -14.66 -8.88
N GLN A 20 -13.38 -15.03 -9.31
CA GLN A 20 -13.98 -14.55 -10.57
C GLN A 20 -14.60 -13.16 -10.41
N PHE A 21 -14.87 -12.74 -9.18
CA PHE A 21 -15.45 -11.43 -8.89
C PHE A 21 -14.38 -10.38 -8.63
N ASN A 22 -14.65 -9.17 -9.11
CA ASN A 22 -13.81 -8.02 -8.82
C ASN A 22 -14.18 -7.45 -7.43
N PRO A 23 -13.21 -7.08 -6.60
CA PRO A 23 -13.48 -6.36 -5.37
C PRO A 23 -14.12 -4.99 -5.67
N SER A 24 -15.00 -4.54 -4.77
CA SER A 24 -15.75 -3.29 -4.91
C SER A 24 -14.98 -2.15 -4.24
N PRO A 25 -14.42 -1.18 -4.99
CA PRO A 25 -13.74 -0.04 -4.40
C PRO A 25 -14.73 0.92 -3.74
N LEU A 26 -14.38 1.43 -2.57
CA LEU A 26 -15.15 2.41 -1.81
C LEU A 26 -14.39 3.73 -1.72
N SER A 27 -15.11 4.86 -1.75
CA SER A 27 -14.53 6.17 -1.45
C SER A 27 -14.50 6.43 0.06
N ILE A 28 -13.60 7.29 0.51
CA ILE A 28 -13.61 7.78 1.91
C ILE A 28 -14.98 8.34 2.27
N LYS A 29 -15.62 9.07 1.33
CA LYS A 29 -16.98 9.59 1.53
C LYS A 29 -17.98 8.49 1.82
N GLN A 30 -17.97 7.39 1.05
CA GLN A 30 -18.87 6.25 1.29
C GLN A 30 -18.62 5.59 2.65
N PHE A 31 -17.37 5.46 3.08
CA PHE A 31 -17.06 4.96 4.42
C PHE A 31 -17.64 5.84 5.53
N ILE A 32 -17.55 7.16 5.38
CA ILE A 32 -18.10 8.12 6.35
C ILE A 32 -19.61 8.12 6.32
N ASP A 33 -20.23 8.25 5.16
CA ASP A 33 -21.70 8.26 5.01
C ASP A 33 -22.32 7.01 5.62
N PHE A 34 -21.69 5.85 5.41
CA PHE A 34 -22.10 4.61 6.06
C PHE A 34 -21.87 4.64 7.57
N GLY A 35 -20.71 5.10 8.04
CA GLY A 35 -20.36 5.10 9.47
C GLY A 35 -21.18 6.07 10.31
N LEU A 36 -21.63 7.21 9.74
CA LEU A 36 -22.50 8.17 10.40
C LEU A 36 -23.93 7.59 10.66
N SER A 37 -24.40 6.72 9.77
CA SER A 37 -25.68 6.03 9.92
C SER A 37 -25.54 4.61 10.46
N ALA A 38 -24.39 4.26 11.01
CA ALA A 38 -23.86 2.94 11.28
C ALA A 38 -24.93 1.86 11.58
N CYS A 39 -25.05 0.90 10.67
CA CYS A 39 -25.92 -0.24 10.82
C CYS A 39 -25.10 -1.53 10.70
N GLU A 40 -24.88 -2.21 11.82
CA GLU A 40 -24.05 -3.42 11.88
C GLU A 40 -24.56 -4.51 10.94
N ARG A 41 -25.88 -4.69 10.87
CA ARG A 41 -26.52 -5.64 9.95
C ARG A 41 -26.16 -5.36 8.48
N LYS A 42 -26.17 -4.10 8.04
CA LYS A 42 -25.80 -3.72 6.68
C LYS A 42 -24.33 -3.98 6.43
N SER A 43 -23.47 -3.64 7.40
CA SER A 43 -22.03 -3.90 7.34
C SER A 43 -21.75 -5.40 7.24
N PHE A 44 -22.36 -6.22 8.06
CA PHE A 44 -22.27 -7.67 8.01
C PHE A 44 -22.65 -8.22 6.63
N ILE A 45 -23.82 -7.81 6.09
CA ILE A 45 -24.32 -8.28 4.79
C ILE A 45 -23.34 -7.92 3.65
N PHE A 46 -22.71 -6.75 3.71
CA PHE A 46 -21.70 -6.33 2.76
C PHE A 46 -20.41 -7.14 2.95
N LEU A 47 -19.85 -7.16 4.17
CA LEU A 47 -18.53 -7.75 4.43
C LEU A 47 -18.49 -9.26 4.22
N ARG A 48 -19.55 -9.99 4.56
CA ARG A 48 -19.62 -11.45 4.33
C ARG A 48 -19.56 -11.83 2.86
N LYS A 49 -19.79 -10.88 1.93
CA LYS A 49 -19.65 -11.07 0.48
C LYS A 49 -18.35 -10.51 -0.05
N GLU A 50 -17.95 -9.31 0.40
CA GLU A 50 -16.79 -8.59 -0.11
C GLU A 50 -15.47 -9.17 0.40
N LEU A 51 -15.38 -9.54 1.68
CA LEU A 51 -14.14 -10.11 2.23
C LEU A 51 -13.71 -11.42 1.55
N PRO A 52 -14.61 -12.39 1.27
CA PRO A 52 -14.24 -13.58 0.50
C PRO A 52 -13.69 -13.24 -0.90
N VAL A 53 -14.25 -12.23 -1.58
CA VAL A 53 -13.74 -11.78 -2.89
C VAL A 53 -12.31 -11.24 -2.76
N ARG A 54 -12.07 -10.31 -1.81
CA ARG A 54 -10.73 -9.73 -1.59
C ARG A 54 -9.71 -10.79 -1.17
N LEU A 55 -10.08 -11.70 -0.26
CA LEU A 55 -9.22 -12.80 0.19
C LEU A 55 -8.93 -13.80 -0.94
N ALA A 56 -9.93 -14.14 -1.75
CA ALA A 56 -9.73 -15.06 -2.87
C ALA A 56 -8.78 -14.47 -3.94
N ASN A 57 -8.94 -13.17 -4.25
CA ASN A 57 -8.07 -12.50 -5.22
C ASN A 57 -6.60 -12.52 -4.74
N ILE A 58 -6.33 -12.17 -3.48
CA ILE A 58 -4.95 -12.17 -2.94
C ILE A 58 -4.37 -13.58 -2.85
N MET A 59 -5.17 -14.60 -2.49
CA MET A 59 -4.72 -15.99 -2.46
C MET A 59 -4.37 -16.53 -3.84
N LYS A 60 -5.10 -16.12 -4.87
CA LYS A 60 -4.75 -16.45 -6.27
C LYS A 60 -3.44 -15.80 -6.72
N GLU A 61 -3.19 -14.55 -6.30
CA GLU A 61 -1.89 -13.89 -6.55
C GLU A 61 -0.74 -14.65 -5.87
N ILE A 62 -0.90 -15.09 -4.61
CA ILE A 62 0.10 -15.92 -3.92
C ILE A 62 0.42 -17.18 -4.73
N HIS A 63 -0.58 -17.87 -5.29
CA HIS A 63 -0.39 -19.07 -6.07
C HIS A 63 0.28 -18.84 -7.44
N LEU A 64 0.45 -17.59 -7.88
CA LEU A 64 1.20 -17.25 -9.11
C LEU A 64 2.69 -17.00 -8.85
N LEU A 65 3.12 -16.98 -7.60
CA LEU A 65 4.53 -16.81 -7.26
C LEU A 65 5.40 -17.92 -7.86
N PRO A 66 6.67 -17.63 -8.16
CA PRO A 66 7.63 -18.63 -8.55
C PRO A 66 7.66 -19.80 -7.54
N GLU A 67 7.76 -21.02 -8.03
CA GLU A 67 7.72 -22.22 -7.17
C GLU A 67 8.76 -22.19 -6.05
N ASN A 68 9.94 -21.64 -6.31
CA ASN A 68 10.99 -21.51 -5.31
C ASN A 68 10.56 -20.63 -4.14
N LEU A 69 9.88 -19.52 -4.41
CA LEU A 69 9.35 -18.62 -3.38
C LEU A 69 8.16 -19.26 -2.63
N LEU A 70 7.27 -19.96 -3.34
CA LEU A 70 6.15 -20.69 -2.72
C LEU A 70 6.60 -21.78 -1.74
N LYS A 71 7.79 -22.36 -1.96
CA LYS A 71 8.37 -23.39 -1.09
C LYS A 71 9.01 -22.83 0.17
N MET A 72 9.20 -21.53 0.27
CA MET A 72 9.80 -20.91 1.46
C MET A 72 8.87 -21.05 2.66
N PRO A 73 9.40 -21.48 3.83
CA PRO A 73 8.59 -21.70 5.04
C PRO A 73 7.74 -20.51 5.44
N SER A 74 8.30 -19.30 5.42
CA SER A 74 7.60 -18.08 5.81
C SER A 74 6.47 -17.73 4.84
N VAL A 75 6.63 -17.95 3.53
CA VAL A 75 5.55 -17.79 2.55
C VAL A 75 4.43 -18.80 2.78
N GLY A 76 4.78 -20.03 3.13
CA GLY A 76 3.82 -21.07 3.53
C GLY A 76 2.99 -20.68 4.74
N ILE A 77 3.61 -20.04 5.76
CA ILE A 77 2.90 -19.50 6.93
C ILE A 77 1.87 -18.44 6.48
N VAL A 78 2.29 -17.46 5.66
CA VAL A 78 1.38 -16.42 5.16
C VAL A 78 0.21 -17.01 4.38
N ASN A 79 0.47 -17.94 3.47
CA ASN A 79 -0.58 -18.61 2.71
C ASN A 79 -1.61 -19.31 3.63
N ASN A 80 -1.14 -20.00 4.68
CA ASN A 80 -2.00 -20.66 5.66
C ASN A 80 -2.83 -19.65 6.47
N LEU A 81 -2.27 -18.47 6.84
CA LEU A 81 -3.01 -17.41 7.54
C LEU A 81 -4.20 -16.91 6.69
N TYR A 82 -3.98 -16.68 5.39
CA TYR A 82 -5.04 -16.25 4.47
C TYR A 82 -6.08 -17.36 4.23
N ALA A 83 -5.64 -18.60 4.04
CA ALA A 83 -6.54 -19.76 3.86
C ALA A 83 -7.47 -19.95 5.08
N THR A 84 -6.90 -19.90 6.29
CA THR A 84 -7.68 -19.99 7.53
C THR A 84 -8.68 -18.86 7.66
N SER A 85 -8.27 -17.62 7.32
CA SER A 85 -9.16 -16.46 7.40
C SER A 85 -10.28 -16.50 6.36
N PHE A 86 -9.99 -16.98 5.16
CA PHE A 86 -10.99 -17.21 4.12
C PHE A 86 -12.02 -18.23 4.56
N GLU A 87 -11.59 -19.36 5.11
CA GLU A 87 -12.49 -20.42 5.64
C GLU A 87 -13.38 -19.88 6.77
N GLU A 88 -12.81 -19.14 7.74
CA GLU A 88 -13.57 -18.56 8.85
C GLU A 88 -14.68 -17.59 8.37
N ILE A 89 -14.40 -16.76 7.35
CA ILE A 89 -15.41 -15.84 6.80
C ILE A 89 -16.48 -16.60 6.03
N LEU A 90 -16.14 -17.65 5.28
CA LEU A 90 -17.11 -18.46 4.54
C LEU A 90 -18.15 -19.13 5.45
N HIS A 91 -17.86 -19.40 6.71
CA HIS A 91 -18.84 -19.91 7.66
C HIS A 91 -20.06 -18.98 7.86
N PHE A 92 -19.88 -17.68 7.59
CA PHE A 92 -20.97 -16.68 7.70
C PHE A 92 -21.75 -16.46 6.41
N GLU A 93 -21.41 -17.13 5.30
CA GLU A 93 -22.02 -16.89 3.98
C GLU A 93 -23.54 -17.08 3.98
N LYS A 94 -24.01 -18.18 4.64
CA LYS A 94 -25.43 -18.62 4.62
C LYS A 94 -26.11 -18.52 5.98
N VAL A 95 -25.49 -17.87 6.95
CA VAL A 95 -26.01 -17.77 8.31
C VAL A 95 -27.05 -16.66 8.41
N ASP A 96 -28.13 -16.92 9.13
CA ASP A 96 -29.16 -15.92 9.41
C ASP A 96 -28.65 -14.78 10.28
N VAL A 97 -29.14 -13.57 9.97
CA VAL A 97 -28.71 -12.35 10.64
C VAL A 97 -29.47 -12.14 11.93
N ASN A 98 -28.82 -12.42 13.05
CA ASN A 98 -29.30 -12.14 14.41
C ASN A 98 -28.16 -11.55 15.24
N GLU A 99 -28.45 -11.01 16.42
CA GLU A 99 -27.48 -10.36 17.30
C GLU A 99 -26.28 -11.26 17.63
N THR A 100 -26.55 -12.53 17.98
CA THR A 100 -25.48 -13.50 18.28
C THR A 100 -24.57 -13.75 17.08
N THR A 101 -25.12 -13.71 15.86
CA THR A 101 -24.33 -13.86 14.62
C THR A 101 -23.47 -12.64 14.37
N LEU A 102 -23.99 -11.44 14.60
CA LEU A 102 -23.25 -10.18 14.45
C LEU A 102 -22.07 -10.14 15.43
N ASP A 103 -22.29 -10.43 16.70
CA ASP A 103 -21.22 -10.51 17.71
C ASP A 103 -20.14 -11.53 17.31
N LYS A 104 -20.54 -12.74 16.91
CA LYS A 104 -19.59 -13.78 16.47
C LYS A 104 -18.78 -13.34 15.26
N PHE A 105 -19.42 -12.64 14.32
CA PHE A 105 -18.73 -12.12 13.14
C PHE A 105 -17.72 -11.03 13.50
N CYS A 106 -18.11 -10.09 14.36
CA CYS A 106 -17.20 -9.04 14.85
C CYS A 106 -15.99 -9.66 15.58
N GLN A 107 -16.20 -10.65 16.45
CA GLN A 107 -15.12 -11.37 17.13
C GLN A 107 -14.21 -12.14 16.15
N ALA A 108 -14.80 -12.76 15.11
CA ALA A 108 -14.02 -13.40 14.06
C ALA A 108 -13.12 -12.40 13.31
N LEU A 109 -13.64 -11.22 12.99
CA LEU A 109 -12.86 -10.15 12.34
C LEU A 109 -11.72 -9.64 13.23
N ILE A 110 -11.95 -9.46 14.53
CA ILE A 110 -10.90 -9.09 15.50
C ILE A 110 -9.80 -10.17 15.52
N LYS A 111 -10.19 -11.44 15.58
CA LYS A 111 -9.25 -12.58 15.55
C LYS A 111 -8.43 -12.61 14.27
N ILE A 112 -9.07 -12.40 13.11
CA ILE A 112 -8.39 -12.32 11.82
C ILE A 112 -7.41 -11.14 11.79
N ARG A 113 -7.84 -9.95 12.22
CA ARG A 113 -6.98 -8.76 12.28
C ARG A 113 -5.71 -9.01 13.10
N ASN A 114 -5.86 -9.61 14.27
CA ASN A 114 -4.75 -9.90 15.18
C ASN A 114 -3.82 -10.98 14.61
N ARG A 115 -4.37 -12.04 13.99
CA ARG A 115 -3.59 -13.10 13.30
C ARG A 115 -2.70 -12.53 12.19
N HIS A 116 -3.16 -11.50 11.49
CA HIS A 116 -2.46 -10.90 10.37
C HIS A 116 -1.49 -9.77 10.76
N THR A 117 -1.15 -9.61 12.06
CA THR A 117 -0.27 -8.52 12.53
C THR A 117 1.10 -8.60 11.86
N ASP A 118 1.75 -9.75 11.87
CA ASP A 118 3.14 -9.94 11.46
C ASP A 118 3.30 -10.37 9.99
N VAL A 119 2.25 -10.27 9.18
CA VAL A 119 2.27 -10.72 7.77
C VAL A 119 3.33 -10.00 6.94
N VAL A 120 3.61 -8.71 7.22
CA VAL A 120 4.63 -7.94 6.47
C VAL A 120 6.01 -8.52 6.75
N GLN A 121 6.36 -8.70 8.04
CA GLN A 121 7.64 -9.24 8.46
C GLN A 121 7.81 -10.70 7.99
N THR A 122 6.76 -11.50 8.12
CA THR A 122 6.78 -12.90 7.68
C THR A 122 6.97 -13.03 6.17
N MET A 123 6.31 -12.18 5.37
CA MET A 123 6.50 -12.18 3.92
C MET A 123 7.90 -11.68 3.54
N ALA A 124 8.40 -10.65 4.23
CA ALA A 124 9.77 -10.15 4.04
C ALA A 124 10.81 -11.24 4.34
N GLN A 125 10.61 -12.00 5.43
CA GLN A 125 11.45 -13.15 5.77
C GLN A 125 11.42 -14.22 4.67
N GLY A 126 10.26 -14.51 4.09
CA GLY A 126 10.15 -15.47 2.98
C GLY A 126 10.92 -15.06 1.73
N VAL A 127 10.97 -13.75 1.42
CA VAL A 127 11.78 -13.24 0.30
C VAL A 127 13.28 -13.30 0.64
N LEU A 128 13.66 -13.06 1.91
CA LEU A 128 15.05 -13.26 2.37
C LEU A 128 15.48 -14.72 2.27
N GLU A 129 14.65 -15.65 2.72
CA GLU A 129 14.88 -17.10 2.61
C GLU A 129 15.14 -17.51 1.15
N LEU A 130 14.40 -16.94 0.20
CA LEU A 130 14.64 -17.17 -1.23
C LEU A 130 16.01 -16.65 -1.66
N LYS A 131 16.37 -15.39 -1.32
CA LYS A 131 17.65 -14.78 -1.70
C LYS A 131 18.86 -15.47 -1.07
N GLU A 132 18.71 -16.01 0.13
CA GLU A 132 19.77 -16.79 0.80
C GLU A 132 19.95 -18.19 0.19
N SER A 133 18.90 -18.78 -0.38
CA SER A 133 18.91 -20.16 -0.88
C SER A 133 19.07 -20.28 -2.39
N HIS A 134 18.81 -19.22 -3.15
CA HIS A 134 18.79 -19.23 -4.62
C HIS A 134 19.35 -17.95 -5.18
N ASP A 135 20.04 -18.02 -6.31
CA ASP A 135 20.34 -16.84 -7.13
C ASP A 135 19.05 -16.36 -7.78
N VAL A 136 18.71 -15.08 -7.53
CA VAL A 136 17.49 -14.46 -8.03
C VAL A 136 17.84 -13.59 -9.22
N ASP A 137 17.33 -13.92 -10.40
CA ASP A 137 17.51 -13.11 -11.60
C ASP A 137 16.60 -11.87 -11.58
N VAL A 138 16.92 -10.90 -12.44
CA VAL A 138 16.19 -9.62 -12.53
C VAL A 138 14.71 -9.82 -12.87
N GLN A 139 14.36 -10.84 -13.66
CA GLN A 139 12.98 -11.14 -14.00
C GLN A 139 12.20 -11.62 -12.78
N THR A 140 12.78 -12.49 -12.00
CA THR A 140 12.22 -12.97 -10.74
C THR A 140 12.07 -11.83 -9.74
N GLU A 141 13.07 -10.95 -9.61
CA GLU A 141 12.95 -9.75 -8.76
C GLU A 141 11.77 -8.85 -9.17
N ASN A 142 11.62 -8.57 -10.47
CA ASN A 142 10.51 -7.77 -10.97
C ASN A 142 9.15 -8.44 -10.74
N SER A 143 9.08 -9.77 -10.86
CA SER A 143 7.87 -10.55 -10.58
C SER A 143 7.51 -10.48 -9.09
N ILE A 144 8.51 -10.58 -8.21
CA ILE A 144 8.34 -10.44 -6.76
C ILE A 144 7.90 -9.01 -6.41
N GLN A 145 8.52 -7.98 -6.98
CA GLN A 145 8.13 -6.58 -6.79
C GLN A 145 6.67 -6.36 -7.16
N TYR A 146 6.27 -6.81 -8.35
CA TYR A 146 4.88 -6.70 -8.82
C TYR A 146 3.89 -7.42 -7.90
N PHE A 147 4.24 -8.62 -7.46
CA PHE A 147 3.44 -9.38 -6.50
C PHE A 147 3.31 -8.65 -5.17
N LEU A 148 4.41 -8.18 -4.58
CA LEU A 148 4.42 -7.53 -3.27
C LEU A 148 3.59 -6.25 -3.28
N ASP A 149 3.66 -5.43 -4.34
CA ASP A 149 2.83 -4.25 -4.49
C ASP A 149 1.33 -4.59 -4.44
N ARG A 150 0.91 -5.63 -5.17
CA ARG A 150 -0.48 -6.08 -5.21
C ARG A 150 -0.92 -6.75 -3.91
N PHE A 151 -0.05 -7.58 -3.35
CA PHE A 151 -0.27 -8.27 -2.09
C PHE A 151 -0.48 -7.28 -0.93
N PHE A 152 0.42 -6.32 -0.78
CA PHE A 152 0.31 -5.34 0.30
C PHE A 152 -0.83 -4.34 0.06
N MET A 153 -1.12 -3.95 -1.17
CA MET A 153 -2.30 -3.14 -1.49
C MET A 153 -3.60 -3.88 -1.10
N SER A 154 -3.74 -5.15 -1.47
CA SER A 154 -4.88 -5.97 -1.05
C SER A 154 -4.96 -6.11 0.47
N ARG A 155 -3.82 -6.29 1.14
CA ARG A 155 -3.75 -6.34 2.61
C ARG A 155 -4.23 -5.03 3.25
N ILE A 156 -3.80 -3.88 2.74
CA ILE A 156 -4.26 -2.56 3.24
C ILE A 156 -5.78 -2.47 3.12
N SER A 157 -6.34 -2.86 1.99
CA SER A 157 -7.77 -2.80 1.73
C SER A 157 -8.59 -3.73 2.64
N ILE A 158 -8.13 -4.96 2.87
CA ILE A 158 -8.78 -5.92 3.78
C ILE A 158 -8.75 -5.39 5.21
N ARG A 159 -7.59 -4.87 5.66
CA ARG A 159 -7.47 -4.28 7.01
C ARG A 159 -8.34 -3.05 7.19
N MET A 160 -8.47 -2.21 6.15
CA MET A 160 -9.35 -1.05 6.18
C MET A 160 -10.80 -1.46 6.46
N LEU A 161 -11.34 -2.44 5.73
CA LEU A 161 -12.70 -2.96 5.96
C LEU A 161 -12.88 -3.57 7.35
N ILE A 162 -11.93 -4.41 7.78
CA ILE A 162 -11.99 -5.05 9.09
C ILE A 162 -11.90 -4.01 10.21
N ASN A 163 -10.97 -3.06 10.13
CA ASN A 163 -10.81 -2.01 11.13
C ASN A 163 -12.06 -1.13 11.21
N GLN A 164 -12.62 -0.74 10.05
CA GLN A 164 -13.83 0.06 10.02
C GLN A 164 -14.99 -0.63 10.74
N HIS A 165 -15.24 -1.91 10.47
CA HIS A 165 -16.29 -2.68 11.13
C HIS A 165 -16.02 -2.85 12.64
N THR A 166 -14.81 -3.30 12.99
CA THR A 166 -14.48 -3.61 14.39
C THR A 166 -14.41 -2.37 15.29
N LEU A 167 -14.05 -1.20 14.74
CA LEU A 167 -14.06 0.06 15.48
C LEU A 167 -15.47 0.63 15.63
N LEU A 168 -16.34 0.47 14.63
CA LEU A 168 -17.74 0.95 14.73
C LEU A 168 -18.60 0.09 15.66
N PHE A 169 -18.39 -1.24 15.68
CA PHE A 169 -19.31 -2.18 16.35
C PHE A 169 -18.67 -3.03 17.44
N GLY A 170 -17.33 -3.07 17.53
CA GLY A 170 -16.61 -3.90 18.51
C GLY A 170 -16.48 -3.30 19.92
N GLY A 171 -17.20 -2.23 20.26
CA GLY A 171 -17.18 -1.60 21.59
C GLY A 171 -15.85 -0.91 21.95
N GLN A 172 -14.91 -0.77 21.04
CA GLN A 172 -13.58 -0.19 21.30
C GLN A 172 -13.55 1.34 21.18
N LEU A 173 -14.58 1.97 20.58
CA LEU A 173 -14.69 3.42 20.54
C LEU A 173 -15.41 3.90 21.79
N ASN A 174 -14.70 4.66 22.63
CA ASN A 174 -15.33 5.46 23.67
C ASN A 174 -16.30 6.43 23.00
N GLY A 175 -17.54 6.54 23.48
CA GLY A 175 -18.66 7.29 22.87
C GLY A 175 -18.45 8.79 22.64
N HIS A 176 -17.24 9.32 22.83
CA HIS A 176 -16.82 10.71 22.59
C HIS A 176 -15.81 10.85 21.45
N SER A 177 -15.52 9.77 20.70
CA SER A 177 -14.58 9.85 19.59
C SER A 177 -15.21 10.58 18.40
N ARG A 178 -14.52 11.62 17.91
CA ARG A 178 -14.84 12.30 16.65
C ARG A 178 -14.74 11.38 15.43
N HIS A 179 -14.04 10.27 15.57
CA HIS A 179 -13.73 9.37 14.48
C HIS A 179 -14.95 8.54 14.04
N VAL A 180 -15.05 8.32 12.75
CA VAL A 180 -16.01 7.41 12.13
C VAL A 180 -15.26 6.12 11.78
N GLY A 181 -15.23 5.18 12.73
CA GLY A 181 -14.35 4.02 12.63
C GLY A 181 -12.87 4.41 12.67
N CYS A 182 -12.11 4.09 11.63
CA CYS A 182 -10.69 4.46 11.51
C CYS A 182 -10.46 5.81 10.79
N ILE A 183 -11.52 6.50 10.35
CA ILE A 183 -11.44 7.76 9.62
C ILE A 183 -11.71 8.94 10.57
N ASP A 184 -10.88 9.97 10.52
CA ASP A 184 -11.16 11.26 11.15
C ASP A 184 -11.76 12.22 10.12
N PRO A 185 -13.04 12.65 10.30
CA PRO A 185 -13.67 13.61 9.42
C PRO A 185 -13.03 15.00 9.41
N SER A 186 -12.17 15.28 10.39
CA SER A 186 -11.47 16.57 10.54
C SER A 186 -10.05 16.35 11.05
N CYS A 187 -9.30 15.47 10.34
CA CYS A 187 -7.93 15.10 10.69
C CYS A 187 -7.02 16.34 10.71
N ASP A 188 -6.39 16.57 11.83
CA ASP A 188 -5.36 17.61 11.99
C ASP A 188 -4.03 17.10 11.43
N VAL A 189 -3.71 17.53 10.20
CA VAL A 189 -2.51 17.09 9.50
C VAL A 189 -1.24 17.50 10.25
N ILE A 190 -1.21 18.71 10.83
CA ILE A 190 -0.05 19.20 11.61
C ILE A 190 0.14 18.37 12.89
N GLY A 191 -0.97 18.03 13.56
CA GLY A 191 -0.90 17.15 14.73
C GLY A 191 -0.27 15.81 14.38
N VAL A 192 -0.72 15.16 13.29
CA VAL A 192 -0.14 13.88 12.83
C VAL A 192 1.32 14.03 12.42
N ILE A 193 1.73 15.16 11.77
CA ILE A 193 3.13 15.44 11.44
C ILE A 193 3.99 15.50 12.71
N LYS A 194 3.55 16.23 13.72
CA LYS A 194 4.28 16.35 15.00
C LYS A 194 4.38 15.02 15.74
N ASP A 195 3.29 14.27 15.83
CA ASP A 195 3.28 12.95 16.49
C ASP A 195 4.22 11.96 15.79
N ALA A 196 4.22 11.92 14.47
CA ALA A 196 5.12 11.07 13.69
C ALA A 196 6.59 11.48 13.86
N TYR A 197 6.85 12.79 13.86
CA TYR A 197 8.20 13.32 14.09
C TYR A 197 8.72 12.99 15.49
N GLU A 198 7.95 13.23 16.56
CA GLU A 198 8.38 12.96 17.94
C GLU A 198 8.69 11.49 18.16
N ASN A 199 7.89 10.58 17.57
CA ASN A 199 8.17 9.14 17.67
C ASN A 199 9.41 8.74 16.87
N ALA A 200 9.63 9.32 15.67
CA ALA A 200 10.85 9.08 14.90
C ALA A 200 12.08 9.67 15.60
N ARG A 201 11.94 10.87 16.18
CA ARG A 201 12.96 11.51 17.00
C ARG A 201 13.39 10.65 18.18
N PHE A 202 12.43 10.11 18.92
CA PHE A 202 12.72 9.21 20.04
C PHE A 202 13.61 8.03 19.62
N LEU A 203 13.33 7.40 18.48
CA LEU A 203 14.17 6.33 17.94
C LEU A 203 15.55 6.83 17.48
N CYS A 204 15.61 8.02 16.86
CA CYS A 204 16.86 8.65 16.44
C CYS A 204 17.75 8.95 17.64
N ASP A 205 17.18 9.55 18.68
CA ASP A 205 17.89 9.86 19.94
C ASP A 205 18.40 8.59 20.64
N GLN A 206 17.65 7.48 20.57
CA GLN A 206 18.14 6.21 21.11
C GLN A 206 19.32 5.63 20.33
N TYR A 207 19.38 5.87 19.02
CA TYR A 207 20.39 5.27 18.16
C TYR A 207 21.63 6.17 18.00
N TYR A 208 21.44 7.49 17.83
CA TYR A 208 22.51 8.46 17.58
C TYR A 208 22.79 9.40 18.74
N LEU A 209 22.02 9.34 19.83
CA LEU A 209 22.06 10.24 21.00
C LEU A 209 21.77 11.71 20.67
N ALA A 210 21.30 11.98 19.46
CA ALA A 210 20.93 13.29 18.95
C ALA A 210 19.95 13.17 17.79
N SER A 211 19.27 14.27 17.44
CA SER A 211 18.35 14.33 16.32
C SER A 211 18.22 15.75 15.76
N PRO A 212 17.92 15.92 14.45
CA PRO A 212 17.68 17.23 13.86
C PRO A 212 16.33 17.79 14.30
N GLU A 213 16.25 19.11 14.51
CA GLU A 213 15.02 19.83 14.84
C GLU A 213 13.99 19.81 13.69
N LEU A 214 12.72 20.06 14.04
CA LEU A 214 11.62 20.16 13.08
C LEU A 214 11.20 21.62 12.86
N LYS A 215 11.12 22.06 11.62
CA LYS A 215 10.51 23.33 11.22
C LYS A 215 9.30 23.07 10.32
N VAL A 216 8.11 23.48 10.76
CA VAL A 216 6.86 23.28 10.01
C VAL A 216 6.35 24.62 9.49
N LYS A 217 6.05 24.67 8.19
CA LYS A 217 5.35 25.76 7.52
C LYS A 217 4.07 25.23 6.88
N GLN A 218 3.01 26.03 6.89
CA GLN A 218 1.77 25.69 6.20
C GLN A 218 1.35 26.79 5.24
N HIS A 219 0.73 26.38 4.14
CA HIS A 219 0.10 27.28 3.18
C HIS A 219 -1.25 26.71 2.77
N ASN A 220 -2.32 27.44 3.11
CA ASN A 220 -3.69 27.08 2.75
C ASN A 220 -4.18 28.06 1.68
N GLU A 221 -4.31 27.57 0.43
CA GLU A 221 -4.76 28.40 -0.70
C GLU A 221 -6.24 28.81 -0.58
N LEU A 222 -7.07 27.98 0.08
CA LEU A 222 -8.50 28.24 0.22
C LEU A 222 -8.80 29.25 1.32
N GLU A 223 -8.10 29.16 2.45
CA GLU A 223 -8.28 30.01 3.62
C GLU A 223 -6.93 30.26 4.30
N ARG A 224 -6.28 31.36 3.94
CA ARG A 224 -4.89 31.67 4.33
C ARG A 224 -4.61 31.68 5.84
N SER A 225 -5.63 31.87 6.68
CA SER A 225 -5.48 31.94 8.14
C SER A 225 -5.99 30.68 8.87
N SER A 226 -6.56 29.71 8.18
CA SER A 226 -7.13 28.52 8.81
C SER A 226 -6.18 27.33 8.83
N GLU A 227 -6.29 26.51 9.89
CA GLU A 227 -5.61 25.24 10.00
C GLU A 227 -6.05 24.30 8.87
N ILE A 228 -5.10 23.52 8.35
CA ILE A 228 -5.38 22.54 7.31
C ILE A 228 -5.91 21.26 7.96
N ARG A 229 -7.21 21.02 7.77
CA ARG A 229 -7.90 19.80 8.20
C ARG A 229 -8.47 19.06 7.00
N ILE A 230 -8.42 17.74 7.04
CA ILE A 230 -8.88 16.87 5.94
C ILE A 230 -9.67 15.68 6.47
N ILE A 231 -10.48 15.10 5.60
CA ILE A 231 -11.08 13.80 5.85
C ILE A 231 -10.08 12.73 5.45
N TYR A 232 -9.50 12.03 6.41
CA TYR A 232 -8.48 11.02 6.13
C TYR A 232 -8.41 9.92 7.20
N VAL A 233 -7.57 8.90 6.96
CA VAL A 233 -7.22 7.86 7.92
C VAL A 233 -5.91 8.27 8.62
N PRO A 234 -5.94 8.78 9.87
CA PRO A 234 -4.75 9.33 10.53
C PRO A 234 -3.61 8.31 10.64
N SER A 235 -3.92 7.03 10.87
CA SER A 235 -2.91 5.98 10.98
C SER A 235 -2.16 5.70 9.67
N HIS A 236 -2.79 5.91 8.50
CA HIS A 236 -2.11 5.80 7.22
C HIS A 236 -1.14 6.97 7.00
N LEU A 237 -1.60 8.20 7.29
CA LEU A 237 -0.75 9.39 7.21
C LEU A 237 0.42 9.30 8.19
N TYR A 238 0.15 8.90 9.44
CA TYR A 238 1.18 8.68 10.45
C TYR A 238 2.25 7.70 9.98
N HIS A 239 1.85 6.54 9.42
CA HIS A 239 2.81 5.54 8.94
C HIS A 239 3.72 6.10 7.85
N MET A 240 3.16 6.81 6.86
CA MET A 240 3.94 7.44 5.79
C MET A 240 4.95 8.45 6.36
N LEU A 241 4.49 9.36 7.20
CA LEU A 241 5.33 10.40 7.80
C LEU A 241 6.42 9.81 8.69
N PHE A 242 6.09 8.83 9.53
CA PHE A 242 7.03 8.18 10.43
C PHE A 242 8.19 7.51 9.68
N GLU A 243 7.89 6.77 8.60
CA GLU A 243 8.93 6.16 7.76
C GLU A 243 9.81 7.20 7.05
N LEU A 244 9.20 8.28 6.55
CA LEU A 244 9.95 9.36 5.91
C LEU A 244 10.83 10.12 6.92
N PHE A 245 10.33 10.44 8.11
CA PHE A 245 11.12 11.08 9.16
C PHE A 245 12.30 10.22 9.61
N LYS A 246 12.10 8.93 9.83
CA LYS A 246 13.22 8.03 10.14
C LYS A 246 14.32 8.06 9.09
N ASN A 247 13.93 8.03 7.81
CA ASN A 247 14.88 8.06 6.71
C ASN A 247 15.63 9.40 6.64
N SER A 248 14.92 10.52 6.77
CA SER A 248 15.53 11.87 6.75
C SER A 248 16.43 12.11 7.95
N MET A 249 16.00 11.71 9.16
CA MET A 249 16.83 11.81 10.37
C MET A 249 18.11 10.98 10.22
N ARG A 250 17.98 9.73 9.79
CA ARG A 250 19.14 8.86 9.55
C ARG A 250 20.10 9.49 8.56
N ALA A 251 19.61 10.00 7.43
CA ALA A 251 20.45 10.64 6.40
C ALA A 251 21.21 11.84 6.96
N VAL A 252 20.54 12.70 7.74
CA VAL A 252 21.19 13.87 8.39
C VAL A 252 22.26 13.41 9.37
N MET A 253 21.96 12.46 10.26
CA MET A 253 22.91 11.98 11.25
C MET A 253 24.12 11.29 10.63
N GLU A 254 23.92 10.44 9.61
CA GLU A 254 25.02 9.75 8.91
C GLU A 254 25.89 10.73 8.08
N HIS A 255 25.29 11.76 7.49
CA HIS A 255 26.01 12.74 6.66
C HIS A 255 26.85 13.72 7.49
N HIS A 256 26.31 14.22 8.61
CA HIS A 256 26.98 15.24 9.42
C HIS A 256 27.84 14.64 10.55
N GLY A 257 27.70 13.33 10.82
CA GLY A 257 28.39 12.64 11.91
C GLY A 257 27.81 12.95 13.28
N THR A 258 28.16 12.13 14.28
CA THR A 258 27.60 12.23 15.65
C THR A 258 28.24 13.33 16.50
N ASP A 259 29.37 13.90 16.03
CA ASP A 259 30.14 14.90 16.77
C ASP A 259 29.77 16.36 16.39
N SER A 260 28.70 16.56 15.63
CA SER A 260 28.23 17.88 15.24
C SER A 260 27.40 18.52 16.36
N ASP A 261 27.76 19.75 16.76
CA ASP A 261 27.00 20.52 17.76
C ASP A 261 25.67 21.07 17.22
N ASN A 262 25.46 21.06 15.89
CA ASN A 262 24.28 21.65 15.26
C ASN A 262 23.91 20.94 13.96
N TYR A 263 22.77 20.25 13.97
CA TYR A 263 22.25 19.58 12.79
C TYR A 263 21.30 20.49 12.00
N PRO A 264 21.34 20.48 10.66
CA PRO A 264 20.34 21.19 9.88
C PRO A 264 18.93 20.63 10.16
N PRO A 265 17.94 21.50 10.39
CA PRO A 265 16.60 21.07 10.72
C PRO A 265 15.93 20.37 9.54
N LEU A 266 15.02 19.43 9.86
CA LEU A 266 14.05 18.93 8.89
C LEU A 266 12.99 20.00 8.63
N GLU A 267 12.80 20.37 7.39
CA GLU A 267 11.80 21.37 7.00
C GLU A 267 10.56 20.68 6.42
N VAL A 268 9.40 20.93 7.01
CA VAL A 268 8.11 20.43 6.50
C VAL A 268 7.31 21.59 5.95
N LEU A 269 6.87 21.45 4.70
CA LEU A 269 5.92 22.35 4.08
C LEU A 269 4.61 21.60 3.80
N LEU A 270 3.54 22.00 4.50
CA LEU A 270 2.18 21.52 4.27
C LEU A 270 1.44 22.53 3.40
N VAL A 271 0.95 22.08 2.25
CA VAL A 271 0.19 22.90 1.30
C VAL A 271 -1.17 22.27 1.04
N ARG A 272 -2.23 23.08 1.13
CA ARG A 272 -3.58 22.72 0.70
C ARG A 272 -3.94 23.49 -0.56
N GLY A 273 -4.05 22.77 -1.67
CA GLY A 273 -4.66 23.25 -2.91
C GLY A 273 -6.17 22.94 -2.97
N LYS A 274 -6.76 23.13 -4.14
CA LYS A 274 -8.18 22.83 -4.40
C LYS A 274 -8.45 21.32 -4.48
N GLU A 275 -7.57 20.57 -5.13
CA GLU A 275 -7.74 19.15 -5.43
C GLU A 275 -6.82 18.27 -4.58
N ASP A 276 -5.59 18.74 -4.30
CA ASP A 276 -4.57 17.97 -3.61
C ASP A 276 -4.07 18.67 -2.35
N ILE A 277 -3.58 17.84 -1.43
CA ILE A 277 -2.79 18.23 -0.28
C ILE A 277 -1.40 17.65 -0.45
N CYS A 278 -0.38 18.51 -0.27
CA CYS A 278 1.00 18.11 -0.35
C CYS A 278 1.69 18.27 1.01
N VAL A 279 2.38 17.23 1.46
CA VAL A 279 3.30 17.30 2.60
C VAL A 279 4.69 17.07 2.07
N LYS A 280 5.51 18.11 2.02
CA LYS A 280 6.92 18.02 1.61
C LYS A 280 7.81 18.03 2.84
N ILE A 281 8.66 17.01 2.99
CA ILE A 281 9.70 16.90 4.00
C ILE A 281 11.04 17.08 3.29
N SER A 282 11.82 18.07 3.71
CA SER A 282 13.14 18.38 3.15
C SER A 282 14.21 18.14 4.19
N ASP A 283 15.22 17.36 3.85
CA ASP A 283 16.42 17.13 4.66
C ASP A 283 17.69 17.67 3.99
N ARG A 284 18.77 17.75 4.76
CA ARG A 284 20.13 18.10 4.33
C ARG A 284 21.10 16.94 4.62
N GLY A 285 20.65 15.71 4.36
CA GLY A 285 21.38 14.48 4.61
C GLY A 285 22.30 14.03 3.47
N GLY A 286 22.84 14.99 2.66
CA GLY A 286 23.79 14.68 1.59
C GLY A 286 23.17 14.13 0.31
N GLY A 287 21.86 13.86 0.30
CA GLY A 287 21.13 13.39 -0.88
C GLY A 287 21.48 11.97 -1.34
N ILE A 288 20.87 11.56 -2.43
CA ILE A 288 20.95 10.20 -2.99
C ILE A 288 21.42 10.29 -4.44
N PRO A 289 22.46 9.53 -4.86
CA PRO A 289 22.92 9.47 -6.24
C PRO A 289 21.80 9.08 -7.21
N ARG A 290 21.77 9.71 -8.38
CA ARG A 290 20.74 9.45 -9.40
C ARG A 290 20.64 7.96 -9.78
N SER A 291 21.76 7.24 -9.80
CA SER A 291 21.82 5.80 -10.08
C SER A 291 21.05 4.94 -9.08
N GLN A 292 20.83 5.42 -7.86
CA GLN A 292 20.09 4.70 -6.81
C GLN A 292 18.61 5.06 -6.73
N THR A 293 18.20 6.18 -7.32
CA THR A 293 16.79 6.68 -7.21
C THR A 293 15.77 5.69 -7.73
N ASP A 294 16.07 4.91 -8.76
CA ASP A 294 15.16 3.94 -9.35
C ASP A 294 14.96 2.69 -8.46
N HIS A 295 15.79 2.52 -7.43
CA HIS A 295 15.71 1.41 -6.49
C HIS A 295 15.00 1.75 -5.16
N LEU A 296 14.76 3.04 -4.87
CA LEU A 296 14.25 3.49 -3.57
C LEU A 296 12.89 2.89 -3.17
N PHE A 297 12.04 2.59 -4.15
CA PHE A 297 10.74 1.95 -3.93
C PHE A 297 10.74 0.44 -4.21
N LYS A 298 11.92 -0.17 -4.40
CA LYS A 298 12.05 -1.63 -4.49
C LYS A 298 12.08 -2.23 -3.09
N TYR A 299 11.37 -3.35 -2.93
CA TYR A 299 11.43 -4.11 -1.68
C TYR A 299 12.83 -4.67 -1.47
N MET A 300 13.25 -4.69 -0.20
CA MET A 300 14.55 -5.17 0.23
C MET A 300 15.76 -4.37 -0.30
N TYR A 301 15.51 -3.20 -0.90
CA TYR A 301 16.58 -2.23 -1.13
C TYR A 301 16.74 -1.39 0.15
N SER A 302 17.87 -1.49 0.78
CA SER A 302 18.22 -0.69 1.95
C SER A 302 19.71 -0.42 1.97
N THR A 303 20.09 0.81 2.26
CA THR A 303 21.47 1.20 2.57
C THR A 303 21.79 1.07 4.07
N ALA A 304 20.75 0.73 4.89
CA ALA A 304 20.94 0.49 6.30
C ALA A 304 21.64 -0.83 6.56
N PRO A 305 22.47 -0.93 7.63
CA PRO A 305 22.98 -2.20 8.11
C PRO A 305 21.80 -3.14 8.40
N GLN A 306 21.92 -4.40 8.01
CA GLN A 306 20.90 -5.39 8.36
C GLN A 306 20.88 -5.59 9.89
N PRO A 307 19.69 -5.69 10.51
CA PRO A 307 19.61 -5.97 11.93
C PRO A 307 20.30 -7.30 12.23
N SER A 308 21.23 -7.29 13.18
CA SER A 308 21.88 -8.54 13.62
C SER A 308 20.84 -9.45 14.25
N LYS A 309 20.89 -10.75 13.94
CA LYS A 309 19.98 -11.77 14.53
C LYS A 309 20.12 -11.87 16.06
N SER A 310 21.16 -11.26 16.66
CA SER A 310 21.48 -11.30 18.09
C SER A 310 20.90 -10.16 18.92
N ASP A 311 20.54 -9.02 18.32
CA ASP A 311 20.09 -7.83 19.07
C ASP A 311 18.57 -7.70 19.05
N ALA A 312 17.89 -8.63 19.73
CA ALA A 312 16.43 -8.64 19.87
C ALA A 312 15.87 -7.43 20.68
N HIS A 313 16.73 -6.57 21.21
CA HIS A 313 16.34 -5.46 22.10
C HIS A 313 16.44 -4.07 21.49
N THR A 314 17.08 -3.89 20.34
CA THR A 314 17.12 -2.62 19.62
C THR A 314 16.29 -2.69 18.36
N VAL A 315 15.16 -1.97 18.36
CA VAL A 315 14.38 -1.78 17.13
C VAL A 315 15.24 -0.94 16.19
N PRO A 316 15.70 -1.46 15.04
CA PRO A 316 16.56 -0.71 14.15
C PRO A 316 15.80 0.50 13.60
N LEU A 317 16.47 1.65 13.55
CA LEU A 317 15.91 2.88 12.95
C LEU A 317 15.49 2.66 11.48
N ALA A 318 16.18 1.78 10.76
CA ALA A 318 15.82 1.32 9.42
C ALA A 318 15.88 -0.21 9.37
N GLY A 319 14.89 -0.82 8.69
CA GLY A 319 14.70 -2.28 8.64
C GLY A 319 14.93 -2.88 7.26
N TYR A 320 14.15 -3.86 6.92
CA TYR A 320 14.27 -4.74 5.74
C TYR A 320 14.10 -4.07 4.36
N GLY A 321 14.05 -2.73 4.26
CA GLY A 321 13.82 -2.03 2.98
C GLY A 321 12.34 -2.01 2.54
N TYR A 322 11.40 -2.19 3.47
CA TYR A 322 9.96 -2.19 3.20
C TYR A 322 9.27 -0.86 3.52
N GLY A 323 9.91 0.06 4.25
CA GLY A 323 9.30 1.31 4.71
C GLY A 323 8.81 2.20 3.57
N LEU A 324 9.69 2.58 2.64
CA LEU A 324 9.34 3.44 1.50
C LEU A 324 8.32 2.80 0.53
N PRO A 325 8.51 1.54 0.07
CA PRO A 325 7.52 0.88 -0.78
C PRO A 325 6.13 0.83 -0.14
N LEU A 326 6.03 0.43 1.13
CA LEU A 326 4.75 0.36 1.85
C LEU A 326 4.13 1.75 2.04
N SER A 327 4.92 2.76 2.42
CA SER A 327 4.44 4.14 2.55
C SER A 327 3.83 4.64 1.24
N ARG A 328 4.47 4.35 0.10
CA ARG A 328 3.93 4.70 -1.22
C ARG A 328 2.62 3.98 -1.51
N LEU A 329 2.47 2.71 -1.11
CA LEU A 329 1.22 1.98 -1.25
C LEU A 329 0.10 2.57 -0.39
N TYR A 330 0.40 3.01 0.85
CA TYR A 330 -0.60 3.71 1.68
C TYR A 330 -1.09 5.00 1.02
N ALA A 331 -0.20 5.78 0.40
CA ALA A 331 -0.61 6.96 -0.37
C ALA A 331 -1.47 6.56 -1.58
N ARG A 332 -1.00 5.61 -2.38
CA ARG A 332 -1.67 5.13 -3.60
C ARG A 332 -3.00 4.46 -3.36
N TYR A 333 -3.18 3.86 -2.18
CA TYR A 333 -4.43 3.22 -1.81
C TYR A 333 -5.64 4.14 -1.96
N LEU A 334 -5.46 5.44 -1.69
CA LEU A 334 -6.49 6.49 -1.80
C LEU A 334 -6.17 7.50 -2.92
N HIS A 335 -5.58 7.03 -4.02
CA HIS A 335 -5.21 7.83 -5.19
C HIS A 335 -4.25 9.00 -4.92
N GLY A 336 -3.43 8.90 -3.86
CA GLY A 336 -2.25 9.75 -3.67
C GLY A 336 -0.98 9.14 -4.27
N ASP A 337 0.18 9.71 -3.95
CA ASP A 337 1.49 9.13 -4.24
C ASP A 337 2.58 9.69 -3.32
N ILE A 338 3.76 9.06 -3.30
CA ILE A 338 4.98 9.58 -2.68
C ILE A 338 6.05 9.69 -3.75
N VAL A 339 6.67 10.87 -3.84
CA VAL A 339 7.77 11.18 -4.77
C VAL A 339 8.98 11.64 -3.97
N LEU A 340 10.15 11.17 -4.37
CA LEU A 340 11.43 11.58 -3.81
C LEU A 340 12.22 12.37 -4.88
N LEU A 341 12.63 13.57 -4.52
CA LEU A 341 13.50 14.44 -5.32
C LEU A 341 14.80 14.65 -4.56
N SER A 342 15.89 14.14 -5.09
CA SER A 342 17.18 14.15 -4.38
C SER A 342 18.26 14.81 -5.21
N CYS A 343 19.11 15.61 -4.53
CA CYS A 343 20.30 16.22 -5.07
C CYS A 343 21.51 15.67 -4.30
N GLU A 344 22.33 14.83 -4.97
CA GLU A 344 23.56 14.28 -4.40
C GLU A 344 24.50 15.40 -3.94
N GLY A 345 25.08 15.26 -2.76
CA GLY A 345 25.91 16.27 -2.10
C GLY A 345 25.11 17.31 -1.30
N TYR A 346 23.76 17.28 -1.33
CA TYR A 346 22.94 18.30 -0.69
C TYR A 346 21.85 17.74 0.23
N GLY A 347 20.83 17.05 -0.33
CA GLY A 347 19.72 16.56 0.46
C GLY A 347 18.57 15.99 -0.37
N THR A 348 17.48 15.61 0.29
CA THR A 348 16.31 14.99 -0.32
C THR A 348 15.03 15.70 0.07
N ASP A 349 14.15 15.91 -0.90
CA ASP A 349 12.76 16.30 -0.73
C ASP A 349 11.86 15.07 -0.90
N ALA A 350 11.14 14.67 0.15
CA ALA A 350 10.11 13.64 0.10
C ALA A 350 8.73 14.31 0.07
N ILE A 351 7.92 14.04 -0.94
CA ILE A 351 6.63 14.69 -1.14
C ILE A 351 5.52 13.65 -1.11
N ILE A 352 4.59 13.78 -0.15
CA ILE A 352 3.35 13.02 -0.09
C ILE A 352 2.26 13.84 -0.75
N TYR A 353 1.59 13.27 -1.74
CA TYR A 353 0.38 13.83 -2.37
C TYR A 353 -0.83 13.07 -1.88
N LEU A 354 -1.85 13.79 -1.41
CA LEU A 354 -3.12 13.23 -0.96
C LEU A 354 -4.27 13.95 -1.65
N LYS A 355 -5.37 13.24 -1.91
CA LYS A 355 -6.60 13.86 -2.41
C LYS A 355 -7.26 14.71 -1.32
N ALA A 356 -7.51 16.00 -1.62
CA ALA A 356 -8.19 16.91 -0.71
C ALA A 356 -9.70 16.63 -0.64
N LEU A 357 -10.29 16.09 -1.72
CA LEU A 357 -11.70 15.79 -1.84
C LEU A 357 -11.98 14.32 -1.49
N SER A 358 -12.82 14.09 -0.49
CA SER A 358 -13.19 12.73 -0.04
C SER A 358 -13.94 11.90 -1.09
N THR A 359 -14.56 12.55 -2.09
CA THR A 359 -15.22 11.89 -3.23
C THR A 359 -14.23 11.32 -4.24
N GLU A 360 -13.02 11.87 -4.30
CA GLU A 360 -11.96 11.44 -5.23
C GLU A 360 -10.97 10.46 -4.58
N ALA A 361 -10.93 10.41 -3.25
CA ALA A 361 -10.14 9.47 -2.47
C ALA A 361 -10.80 8.09 -2.45
N ASN A 362 -10.74 7.38 -3.58
CA ASN A 362 -11.28 6.03 -3.75
C ASN A 362 -10.22 4.97 -3.46
N GLU A 363 -10.64 3.78 -3.02
CA GLU A 363 -9.74 2.63 -2.89
C GLU A 363 -9.15 2.23 -4.24
N LEU A 364 -7.83 2.10 -4.33
CA LEU A 364 -7.16 1.44 -5.45
C LEU A 364 -6.99 -0.05 -5.12
N LEU A 365 -7.78 -0.90 -5.78
CA LEU A 365 -7.81 -2.34 -5.50
C LEU A 365 -7.17 -3.15 -6.63
N PRO A 366 -6.21 -4.04 -6.32
CA PRO A 366 -5.71 -5.00 -7.29
C PRO A 366 -6.79 -5.99 -7.68
N ILE A 367 -6.93 -6.26 -8.99
CA ILE A 367 -7.88 -7.22 -9.53
C ILE A 367 -7.10 -8.40 -10.10
N PHE A 368 -7.38 -9.61 -9.62
CA PHE A 368 -6.85 -10.83 -10.21
C PHE A 368 -7.54 -11.10 -11.55
N ASN A 369 -6.77 -11.12 -12.63
CA ASN A 369 -7.27 -11.40 -13.96
C ASN A 369 -6.21 -12.11 -14.83
N LYS A 370 -6.60 -12.51 -16.07
CA LYS A 370 -5.69 -13.18 -17.01
C LYS A 370 -4.49 -12.30 -17.40
N SER A 371 -4.62 -10.97 -17.36
CA SER A 371 -3.52 -10.05 -17.67
C SER A 371 -2.52 -10.01 -16.53
N SER A 372 -2.97 -9.98 -15.28
CA SER A 372 -2.07 -10.08 -14.12
C SER A 372 -1.32 -11.42 -14.12
N SER A 373 -2.00 -12.54 -14.43
CA SER A 373 -1.33 -13.85 -14.50
C SER A 373 -0.30 -13.95 -15.63
N LYS A 374 -0.49 -13.21 -16.73
CA LYS A 374 0.49 -13.15 -17.83
C LYS A 374 1.76 -12.40 -17.41
N PHE A 375 1.64 -11.36 -16.57
CA PHE A 375 2.79 -10.57 -16.11
C PHE A 375 3.82 -11.45 -15.40
N TYR A 376 3.39 -12.43 -14.61
CA TYR A 376 4.29 -13.37 -13.92
C TYR A 376 5.01 -14.36 -14.87
N ARG A 377 4.53 -14.52 -16.11
CA ARG A 377 5.04 -15.50 -17.09
C ARG A 377 5.79 -14.86 -18.25
N THR A 378 5.63 -13.56 -18.45
CA THR A 378 6.21 -12.85 -19.61
C THR A 378 7.38 -12.02 -19.13
N PRO A 379 8.58 -12.16 -19.77
CA PRO A 379 9.69 -11.27 -19.49
C PRO A 379 9.25 -9.82 -19.71
N VAL A 380 9.53 -8.95 -18.76
CA VAL A 380 9.34 -7.52 -18.96
C VAL A 380 10.29 -7.10 -20.08
N PRO A 381 9.79 -6.50 -21.18
CA PRO A 381 10.68 -6.01 -22.24
C PRO A 381 11.61 -4.97 -21.61
N THR A 382 12.87 -5.31 -21.45
CA THR A 382 13.94 -4.38 -21.05
C THR A 382 14.53 -3.65 -22.26
N ALA A 383 13.87 -3.77 -23.43
CA ALA A 383 14.36 -3.19 -24.66
C ALA A 383 14.36 -1.66 -24.54
N ASP A 384 15.53 -1.10 -24.50
CA ASP A 384 15.81 0.26 -24.89
C ASP A 384 15.31 0.45 -26.36
N TRP A 385 14.75 1.61 -26.66
CA TRP A 385 14.29 1.96 -28.01
C TRP A 385 15.42 1.85 -29.08
N SER A 386 16.68 1.81 -28.68
CA SER A 386 17.85 1.58 -29.50
C SER A 386 18.15 0.10 -29.76
N SER A 387 17.53 -0.83 -29.06
CA SER A 387 17.72 -2.27 -29.23
C SER A 387 16.97 -2.73 -30.48
N GLN A 388 17.71 -3.06 -31.56
CA GLN A 388 17.14 -3.74 -32.74
C GLN A 388 16.48 -5.04 -32.31
N CYS A 389 15.15 -5.16 -32.47
CA CYS A 389 14.43 -6.40 -32.33
C CYS A 389 14.96 -7.41 -33.36
N GLY A 390 15.83 -8.31 -32.92
CA GLY A 390 16.25 -9.45 -33.73
C GLY A 390 15.04 -10.35 -34.01
N GLY A 391 14.65 -10.37 -35.24
CA GLY A 391 14.01 -11.40 -36.04
C GLY A 391 12.88 -12.24 -35.47
N GLY A 392 11.70 -11.99 -35.98
CA GLY A 392 10.55 -12.88 -35.91
C GLY A 392 9.34 -12.25 -36.63
N MET A 393 9.48 -11.98 -37.92
CA MET A 393 8.32 -11.64 -38.76
C MET A 393 7.37 -12.83 -38.84
N ALA A 394 6.33 -12.83 -38.02
CA ALA A 394 5.11 -13.56 -38.34
C ALA A 394 4.27 -12.69 -39.28
N THR A 395 4.39 -12.96 -40.56
CA THR A 395 3.56 -12.42 -41.64
C THR A 395 2.09 -12.75 -41.39
N ARG A 396 1.32 -11.80 -40.89
CA ARG A 396 -0.13 -11.84 -41.03
C ARG A 396 -0.51 -11.29 -42.39
N GLN A 397 -0.83 -12.20 -43.30
CA GLN A 397 -1.55 -11.88 -44.53
C GLN A 397 -2.91 -11.28 -44.16
N LEU A 398 -3.08 -10.00 -44.40
CA LEU A 398 -4.39 -9.36 -44.51
C LEU A 398 -4.93 -9.63 -45.89
N SER A 399 -5.94 -10.49 -46.02
CA SER A 399 -6.76 -10.65 -47.21
C SER A 399 -7.58 -9.39 -47.41
N MET A 400 -7.23 -8.60 -48.45
CA MET A 400 -8.09 -7.55 -48.98
C MET A 400 -9.20 -8.19 -49.81
N SER A 401 -10.44 -8.10 -49.34
CA SER A 401 -11.62 -8.28 -50.18
C SER A 401 -11.98 -6.95 -50.81
N HIS A 402 -11.98 -6.95 -52.15
CA HIS A 402 -12.50 -5.88 -52.99
C HIS A 402 -13.99 -5.60 -52.70
N ALA A 403 -14.34 -4.33 -52.53
CA ALA A 403 -15.69 -3.84 -52.84
C ALA A 403 -15.57 -2.48 -53.51
N GLN A 404 -16.20 -2.43 -54.67
CA GLN A 404 -16.21 -1.37 -55.66
C GLN A 404 -16.91 -0.08 -55.21
N GLY A 405 -16.53 0.98 -55.86
CA GLY A 405 -16.83 2.36 -55.78
C GLY A 405 -18.28 2.83 -55.67
N HIS A 406 -18.39 4.04 -55.18
CA HIS A 406 -19.29 5.06 -55.70
C HIS A 406 -18.74 6.47 -55.42
N ARG A 407 -18.96 7.34 -56.42
CA ARG A 407 -18.44 8.70 -56.65
C ARG A 407 -18.99 9.70 -55.67
N LEU A 408 -18.16 10.72 -55.44
CA LEU A 408 -18.46 12.05 -54.86
C LEU A 408 -19.57 12.80 -55.62
N PRO A 409 -20.19 13.84 -55.00
CA PRO A 409 -19.82 15.18 -55.42
C PRO A 409 -19.68 16.24 -54.27
N HIS A 410 -18.71 17.10 -54.52
CA HIS A 410 -18.56 18.53 -54.29
C HIS A 410 -19.29 19.27 -53.17
N GLY A 411 -18.51 19.98 -52.33
CA GLY A 411 -18.64 21.44 -52.29
C GLY A 411 -18.79 22.07 -50.93
N MET A 412 -17.93 23.08 -50.69
CA MET A 412 -17.97 24.23 -49.80
C MET A 412 -17.15 24.13 -48.53
N GLU A 413 -15.98 24.76 -48.56
CA GLU A 413 -15.55 26.10 -48.10
C GLU A 413 -15.82 26.43 -46.65
N ILE A 414 -14.73 26.48 -45.93
CA ILE A 414 -14.08 27.55 -45.08
C ILE A 414 -15.00 28.61 -44.49
N THR A 415 -14.98 28.78 -43.18
CA THR A 415 -14.54 30.01 -42.51
C THR A 415 -14.39 29.86 -41.01
N HIS A 416 -13.28 30.41 -40.53
CA HIS A 416 -12.87 30.90 -39.21
C HIS A 416 -13.95 31.17 -38.15
N LEU A 417 -13.76 30.65 -36.95
CA LEU A 417 -13.46 31.46 -35.77
C LEU A 417 -12.95 30.51 -34.66
#